data_612694ae89a6c6532f25e45c4b2a2642
#
_entry.id   612694ae89a6c6532f25e45c4b2a2642
#
_cell.length_a   1.000
_cell.length_b   1.000
_cell.length_c   1.000
_cell.angle_alpha   90.00
_cell.angle_beta   90.00
_cell.angle_gamma   90.00
#
_symmetry.space_group_name_H-M   'P 1'
#
loop_
_entity.id
_entity.type
_entity.pdbx_description
1 polymer ?
#
loop_
_entity_poly.entity_id
_entity_poly.type
_entity_poly.pdbx_seq_one_letter_code
_entity_poly.pdbx_strand_id
1 'polypeptide(L)'
;MDEFESLSHTKWECKYHVVFIPKCRRKALYGQRREHLGEVFRRLAEQKQCRVEEGHLMPDHVHMLISIPPKYAVSQIMGYMKGKSAIHLARVYGEKKRNFVGQHFWARGYFVSTVGRDEGVIREYIRKQEAEDRRLEQLKLWQ
;
A
#
# COMPACT_ATOMS: atom_id res chain seq x y z
N MET A 1 -4.29 -19.91 19.20
CA MET A 1 -3.58 -19.26 18.10
C MET A 1 -2.78 -18.10 18.62
N ASP A 2 -1.55 -18.04 18.26
CA ASP A 2 -0.69 -16.96 18.64
C ASP A 2 -1.05 -15.71 17.87
N GLU A 3 -1.42 -14.68 18.59
CA GLU A 3 -1.72 -13.40 17.96
C GLU A 3 -0.46 -12.62 17.60
N PHE A 4 0.68 -13.09 18.07
CA PHE A 4 1.94 -12.40 17.90
C PHE A 4 2.81 -13.11 16.87
N GLU A 5 3.49 -12.32 16.08
CA GLU A 5 4.49 -12.84 15.17
C GLU A 5 5.74 -13.22 15.96
N SER A 6 6.57 -14.04 15.34
CA SER A 6 7.79 -14.49 15.97
C SER A 6 8.97 -14.29 15.04
N LEU A 7 10.04 -13.74 15.57
CA LEU A 7 11.28 -13.55 14.86
C LEU A 7 12.38 -14.09 15.75
N SER A 8 12.88 -15.30 15.43
CA SER A 8 13.83 -15.99 16.27
C SER A 8 13.19 -16.21 17.65
N HIS A 9 13.71 -15.59 18.73
CA HIS A 9 13.15 -15.69 20.07
C HIS A 9 12.30 -14.49 20.46
N THR A 10 12.06 -13.58 19.53
CA THR A 10 11.34 -12.36 19.79
C THR A 10 9.92 -12.47 19.26
N LYS A 11 8.96 -12.19 20.11
CA LYS A 11 7.56 -12.05 19.69
C LYS A 11 7.29 -10.59 19.39
N TRP A 12 6.50 -10.34 18.32
CA TRP A 12 6.27 -8.96 17.90
C TRP A 12 4.88 -8.80 17.30
N GLU A 13 4.40 -7.59 17.38
CA GLU A 13 3.15 -7.18 16.75
C GLU A 13 3.30 -5.73 16.35
N CYS A 14 3.80 -5.54 15.14
CA CYS A 14 4.09 -4.21 14.60
C CYS A 14 3.28 -4.02 13.33
N LYS A 15 2.12 -3.38 13.46
CA LYS A 15 1.20 -3.17 12.36
C LYS A 15 1.03 -1.69 12.10
N TYR A 16 0.92 -1.36 10.84
CA TYR A 16 0.86 0.02 10.39
C TYR A 16 -0.22 0.19 9.34
N HIS A 17 -0.92 1.30 9.46
CA HIS A 17 -1.80 1.78 8.40
C HIS A 17 -0.95 2.71 7.53
N VAL A 18 -0.83 2.40 6.24
CA VAL A 18 -0.05 3.22 5.31
C VAL A 18 -0.90 3.64 4.14
N VAL A 19 -0.67 4.86 3.67
CA VAL A 19 -1.36 5.42 2.51
C VAL A 19 -0.33 6.09 1.61
N PHE A 20 -0.39 5.79 0.33
CA PHE A 20 0.44 6.49 -0.65
C PHE A 20 -0.29 6.61 -1.97
N ILE A 21 0.15 7.54 -2.80
CA ILE A 21 -0.57 7.92 -4.00
C ILE A 21 0.34 7.89 -5.23
N PRO A 22 -0.24 7.66 -6.42
CA PRO A 22 0.50 7.83 -7.66
C PRO A 22 0.91 9.29 -7.82
N LYS A 23 2.01 9.50 -8.52
CA LYS A 23 2.51 10.84 -8.79
C LYS A 23 1.47 11.63 -9.58
N CYS A 24 1.26 12.89 -9.18
CA CYS A 24 0.28 13.78 -9.77
C CYS A 24 -1.16 13.29 -9.58
N ARG A 25 -1.37 12.45 -8.59
CA ARG A 25 -2.69 11.91 -8.25
C ARG A 25 -3.41 11.33 -9.48
N ARG A 26 -2.66 10.68 -10.32
CA ARG A 26 -3.23 10.05 -11.52
C ARG A 26 -4.16 8.93 -11.13
N LYS A 27 -5.31 8.87 -11.79
CA LYS A 27 -6.19 7.73 -11.64
C LYS A 27 -5.67 6.60 -12.52
N ALA A 28 -4.60 5.98 -12.07
CA ALA A 28 -3.88 4.99 -12.85
C ALA A 28 -4.16 3.55 -12.42
N LEU A 29 -4.88 3.37 -11.32
CA LEU A 29 -5.07 2.06 -10.72
C LEU A 29 -6.47 1.52 -11.03
N TYR A 30 -6.64 1.03 -12.26
CA TYR A 30 -7.93 0.50 -12.72
C TYR A 30 -7.84 -0.95 -13.16
N GLY A 31 -8.94 -1.67 -13.00
CA GLY A 31 -9.15 -2.98 -13.59
C GLY A 31 -8.03 -3.96 -13.29
N GLN A 32 -7.46 -4.53 -14.33
CA GLN A 32 -6.41 -5.53 -14.21
C GLN A 32 -5.15 -5.02 -13.51
N ARG A 33 -4.82 -3.74 -13.70
CA ARG A 33 -3.67 -3.14 -13.03
C ARG A 33 -3.84 -3.19 -11.52
N ARG A 34 -5.04 -2.91 -11.06
CA ARG A 34 -5.33 -2.90 -9.63
C ARG A 34 -5.21 -4.29 -9.02
N GLU A 35 -5.82 -5.28 -9.65
CA GLU A 35 -5.73 -6.65 -9.17
C GLU A 35 -4.29 -7.16 -9.18
N HIS A 36 -3.61 -6.89 -10.25
CA HIS A 36 -2.23 -7.31 -10.42
C HIS A 36 -1.32 -6.66 -9.39
N LEU A 37 -1.53 -5.38 -9.15
CA LEU A 37 -0.74 -4.63 -8.18
C LEU A 37 -0.96 -5.15 -6.75
N GLY A 38 -2.18 -5.54 -6.43
CA GLY A 38 -2.47 -6.15 -5.14
C GLY A 38 -1.65 -7.40 -4.89
N GLU A 39 -1.55 -8.26 -5.89
CA GLU A 39 -0.73 -9.46 -5.81
C GLU A 39 0.75 -9.12 -5.69
N VAL A 40 1.20 -8.12 -6.43
CA VAL A 40 2.59 -7.67 -6.39
C VAL A 40 2.95 -7.20 -4.98
N PHE A 41 2.11 -6.39 -4.36
CA PHE A 41 2.36 -5.91 -3.00
C PHE A 41 2.44 -7.04 -1.99
N ARG A 42 1.54 -8.01 -2.09
CA ARG A 42 1.59 -9.18 -1.18
C ARG A 42 2.88 -9.96 -1.33
N ARG A 43 3.28 -10.18 -2.57
CA ARG A 43 4.51 -10.91 -2.88
C ARG A 43 5.75 -10.16 -2.39
N LEU A 44 5.78 -8.85 -2.62
CA LEU A 44 6.89 -8.03 -2.18
C LEU A 44 6.99 -8.01 -0.65
N ALA A 45 5.84 -7.93 0.03
CA ALA A 45 5.81 -7.97 1.49
C ALA A 45 6.39 -9.29 2.00
N GLU A 46 5.97 -10.40 1.43
CA GLU A 46 6.47 -11.72 1.82
C GLU A 46 7.97 -11.84 1.67
N GLN A 47 8.55 -11.24 0.63
CA GLN A 47 9.99 -11.26 0.42
C GLN A 47 10.76 -10.61 1.55
N LYS A 48 10.11 -9.73 2.30
CA LYS A 48 10.70 -9.05 3.45
C LYS A 48 10.10 -9.51 4.77
N GLN A 49 9.49 -10.69 4.79
CA GLN A 49 8.85 -11.24 5.99
C GLN A 49 7.76 -10.32 6.56
N CYS A 50 7.23 -9.45 5.73
CA CYS A 50 6.09 -8.63 6.05
C CYS A 50 4.82 -9.31 5.58
N ARG A 51 3.67 -8.82 6.02
CA ARG A 51 2.40 -9.35 5.57
C ARG A 51 1.40 -8.21 5.39
N VAL A 52 0.79 -8.16 4.21
CA VAL A 52 -0.33 -7.25 3.97
C VAL A 52 -1.57 -7.89 4.58
N GLU A 53 -2.01 -7.35 5.70
CA GLU A 53 -3.17 -7.86 6.42
C GLU A 53 -4.46 -7.45 5.70
N GLU A 54 -4.52 -6.24 5.20
CA GLU A 54 -5.65 -5.73 4.45
C GLU A 54 -5.14 -4.67 3.48
N GLY A 55 -5.63 -4.70 2.26
CA GLY A 55 -5.23 -3.73 1.26
C GLY A 55 -6.42 -3.24 0.46
N HIS A 56 -6.41 -1.96 0.14
CA HIS A 56 -7.44 -1.30 -0.66
C HIS A 56 -6.77 -0.44 -1.70
N LEU A 57 -7.00 -0.81 -2.96
CA LEU A 57 -6.41 -0.12 -4.10
C LEU A 57 -7.51 0.71 -4.76
N MET A 58 -7.48 1.99 -4.50
CA MET A 58 -8.38 2.95 -5.12
C MET A 58 -7.73 3.52 -6.38
N PRO A 59 -8.51 4.11 -7.29
CA PRO A 59 -7.91 4.62 -8.53
C PRO A 59 -6.77 5.61 -8.33
N ASP A 60 -6.80 6.39 -7.25
CA ASP A 60 -5.83 7.45 -7.02
C ASP A 60 -5.03 7.31 -5.73
N HIS A 61 -5.18 6.19 -5.02
CA HIS A 61 -4.41 5.97 -3.81
C HIS A 61 -4.43 4.51 -3.38
N VAL A 62 -3.50 4.18 -2.51
CA VAL A 62 -3.40 2.86 -1.89
C VAL A 62 -3.51 3.02 -0.39
N HIS A 63 -4.38 2.23 0.22
CA HIS A 63 -4.45 2.05 1.67
C HIS A 63 -4.06 0.62 1.97
N MET A 64 -3.23 0.42 2.96
CA MET A 64 -2.97 -0.95 3.41
C MET A 64 -2.68 -0.99 4.90
N LEU A 65 -3.04 -2.11 5.48
CA LEU A 65 -2.66 -2.49 6.83
C LEU A 65 -1.57 -3.54 6.68
N ILE A 66 -0.38 -3.25 7.16
CA ILE A 66 0.79 -4.10 6.94
C ILE A 66 1.51 -4.41 8.25
N SER A 67 1.87 -5.68 8.42
CA SER A 67 2.71 -6.14 9.52
C SER A 67 4.16 -6.11 9.07
N ILE A 68 5.01 -5.43 9.82
CA ILE A 68 6.42 -5.29 9.49
C ILE A 68 7.24 -5.78 10.70
N PRO A 69 8.15 -6.76 10.50
CA PRO A 69 9.00 -7.21 11.61
C PRO A 69 9.88 -6.08 12.13
N PRO A 70 10.16 -6.07 13.44
CA PRO A 70 10.90 -4.96 14.05
C PRO A 70 12.35 -4.81 13.57
N LYS A 71 12.87 -5.78 12.84
CA LYS A 71 14.20 -5.67 12.27
C LYS A 71 14.28 -4.71 11.07
N TYR A 72 13.12 -4.29 10.53
CA TYR A 72 13.06 -3.34 9.43
C TYR A 72 12.40 -2.04 9.86
N ALA A 73 12.94 -0.94 9.38
CA ALA A 73 12.24 0.34 9.50
C ALA A 73 11.08 0.40 8.50
N VAL A 74 10.03 1.10 8.85
CA VAL A 74 8.91 1.31 7.93
C VAL A 74 9.40 1.90 6.61
N SER A 75 10.32 2.87 6.67
CA SER A 75 10.87 3.51 5.49
C SER A 75 11.58 2.54 4.55
N GLN A 76 12.24 1.53 5.10
CA GLN A 76 12.89 0.50 4.28
C GLN A 76 11.87 -0.30 3.50
N ILE A 77 10.81 -0.70 4.17
CA ILE A 77 9.75 -1.51 3.54
C ILE A 77 8.99 -0.68 2.53
N MET A 78 8.66 0.56 2.86
CA MET A 78 7.94 1.43 1.93
C MET A 78 8.78 1.76 0.70
N GLY A 79 10.07 2.01 0.88
CA GLY A 79 10.98 2.21 -0.23
C GLY A 79 11.06 1.00 -1.14
N TYR A 80 11.15 -0.18 -0.54
CA TYR A 80 11.19 -1.44 -1.27
C TYR A 80 9.90 -1.65 -2.08
N MET A 81 8.76 -1.53 -1.42
CA MET A 81 7.47 -1.79 -2.05
C MET A 81 7.15 -0.77 -3.14
N LYS A 82 7.37 0.50 -2.87
CA LYS A 82 7.12 1.55 -3.87
C LYS A 82 8.07 1.43 -5.05
N GLY A 83 9.35 1.21 -4.78
CA GLY A 83 10.34 1.09 -5.84
C GLY A 83 10.11 -0.11 -6.73
N LYS A 84 9.95 -1.29 -6.12
CA LYS A 84 9.77 -2.52 -6.89
C LYS A 84 8.44 -2.55 -7.63
N SER A 85 7.36 -2.07 -7.02
CA SER A 85 6.07 -2.03 -7.69
C SER A 85 6.07 -1.05 -8.86
N ALA A 86 6.76 0.07 -8.73
CA ALA A 86 6.89 1.04 -9.82
C ALA A 86 7.65 0.45 -11.01
N ILE A 87 8.75 -0.26 -10.73
CA ILE A 87 9.50 -0.95 -11.79
C ILE A 87 8.62 -1.98 -12.48
N HIS A 88 7.86 -2.74 -11.70
CA HIS A 88 6.97 -3.75 -12.23
C HIS A 88 5.91 -3.13 -13.14
N LEU A 89 5.29 -2.04 -12.70
CA LEU A 89 4.27 -1.35 -13.49
C LEU A 89 4.86 -0.77 -14.78
N ALA A 90 6.07 -0.23 -14.70
CA ALA A 90 6.76 0.28 -15.90
C ALA A 90 7.01 -0.84 -16.91
N ARG A 91 7.44 -1.99 -16.41
CA ARG A 91 7.76 -3.14 -17.26
C ARG A 91 6.52 -3.70 -17.94
N VAL A 92 5.40 -3.78 -17.23
CA VAL A 92 4.21 -4.45 -17.73
C VAL A 92 3.29 -3.50 -18.49
N TYR A 93 3.13 -2.27 -18.05
CA TYR A 93 2.11 -1.37 -18.57
C TYR A 93 2.63 -0.07 -19.15
N GLY A 94 3.86 0.31 -18.82
CA GLY A 94 4.35 1.63 -19.17
C GLY A 94 5.47 1.66 -20.20
N GLU A 95 5.82 0.53 -20.73
CA GLU A 95 7.01 0.35 -21.54
C GLU A 95 7.12 1.27 -22.74
N LYS A 96 6.00 1.76 -23.26
CA LYS A 96 5.99 2.59 -24.44
C LYS A 96 5.93 4.08 -24.14
N LYS A 97 5.82 4.46 -22.90
CA LYS A 97 5.69 5.86 -22.52
C LYS A 97 7.02 6.38 -21.99
N ARG A 98 7.57 7.37 -22.69
CA ARG A 98 8.86 7.97 -22.33
C ARG A 98 8.92 8.45 -20.91
N ASN A 99 7.81 9.01 -20.42
CA ASN A 99 7.78 9.61 -19.08
C ASN A 99 7.45 8.61 -17.99
N PHE A 100 7.23 7.37 -18.34
CA PHE A 100 6.93 6.35 -17.36
C PHE A 100 8.23 5.67 -16.93
N VAL A 101 8.88 6.25 -15.97
CA VAL A 101 10.06 5.67 -15.34
C VAL A 101 9.59 5.06 -14.02
N GLY A 102 9.97 3.82 -13.78
CA GLY A 102 9.49 3.08 -12.62
C GLY A 102 9.56 3.87 -11.32
N GLN A 103 10.68 4.50 -11.07
CA GLN A 103 10.94 5.25 -9.85
C GLN A 103 10.08 6.51 -9.69
N HIS A 104 9.34 6.91 -10.73
CA HIS A 104 8.53 8.12 -10.71
C HIS A 104 7.03 7.82 -10.71
N PHE A 105 6.64 6.58 -10.58
CA PHE A 105 5.21 6.26 -10.59
C PHE A 105 4.50 6.78 -9.33
N TRP A 106 5.11 6.59 -8.18
CA TRP A 106 4.52 7.00 -6.91
C TRP A 106 4.97 8.39 -6.51
N ALA A 107 4.07 9.16 -5.91
CA ALA A 107 4.44 10.42 -5.31
C ALA A 107 5.43 10.17 -4.16
N ARG A 108 6.23 11.16 -3.85
CA ARG A 108 7.16 11.05 -2.72
C ARG A 108 6.39 10.96 -1.41
N GLY A 109 6.95 10.20 -0.50
CA GLY A 109 6.40 10.09 0.83
C GLY A 109 5.21 9.15 0.91
N TYR A 110 4.67 9.08 2.07
CA TYR A 110 3.51 8.25 2.41
C TYR A 110 3.02 8.69 3.78
N PHE A 111 1.75 8.40 4.06
CA PHE A 111 1.23 8.56 5.41
C PHE A 111 1.38 7.23 6.14
N VAL A 112 1.76 7.27 7.40
CA VAL A 112 1.85 6.06 8.21
C VAL A 112 1.38 6.37 9.62
N SER A 113 0.61 5.43 10.19
CA SER A 113 0.26 5.46 11.59
C SER A 113 0.40 4.06 12.16
N THR A 114 0.72 3.97 13.43
CA THR A 114 0.75 2.70 14.13
C THR A 114 -0.68 2.23 14.37
N VAL A 115 -0.83 0.92 14.41
CA VAL A 115 -2.12 0.28 14.64
C VAL A 115 -2.05 -0.47 15.95
N GLY A 116 -3.04 -0.26 16.82
CA GLY A 116 -3.15 -1.00 18.06
C GLY A 116 -3.61 -2.43 17.80
N ARG A 117 -3.91 -3.14 18.88
CA ARG A 117 -4.27 -4.55 18.79
C ARG A 117 -5.67 -4.79 18.22
N ASP A 118 -6.52 -3.80 18.23
CA ASP A 118 -7.89 -3.94 17.71
C ASP A 118 -7.91 -3.74 16.20
N GLU A 119 -7.59 -4.80 15.48
CA GLU A 119 -7.53 -4.79 14.04
C GLU A 119 -8.90 -4.58 13.40
N GLY A 120 -9.95 -5.08 14.05
CA GLY A 120 -11.31 -4.93 13.52
C GLY A 120 -11.70 -3.47 13.38
N VAL A 121 -11.38 -2.66 14.38
CA VAL A 121 -11.67 -1.23 14.36
C VAL A 121 -10.88 -0.55 13.25
N ILE A 122 -9.62 -0.92 13.08
CA ILE A 122 -8.77 -0.30 12.07
C ILE A 122 -9.23 -0.67 10.66
N ARG A 123 -9.58 -1.94 10.45
CA ARG A 123 -10.10 -2.36 9.15
C ARG A 123 -11.38 -1.63 8.79
N GLU A 124 -12.24 -1.43 9.77
CA GLU A 124 -13.45 -0.67 9.58
C GLU A 124 -13.14 0.79 9.26
N TYR A 125 -12.15 1.35 9.94
CA TYR A 125 -11.68 2.71 9.66
C TYR A 125 -11.22 2.86 8.21
N ILE A 126 -10.43 1.91 7.73
CA ILE A 126 -9.93 1.93 6.35
C ILE A 126 -11.12 1.92 5.37
N ARG A 127 -12.10 1.06 5.61
CA ARG A 127 -13.28 0.97 4.76
C ARG A 127 -14.08 2.28 4.74
N LYS A 128 -14.19 2.93 5.90
CA LYS A 128 -14.88 4.21 6.01
C LYS A 128 -14.13 5.31 5.26
N GLN A 129 -12.81 5.30 5.34
CA GLN A 129 -11.98 6.26 4.60
C GLN A 129 -12.18 6.13 3.10
N GLU A 130 -12.23 4.90 2.60
CA GLU A 130 -12.48 4.65 1.19
C GLU A 130 -13.83 5.21 0.75
N ALA A 131 -14.88 4.96 1.54
CA ALA A 131 -16.21 5.45 1.23
C ALA A 131 -16.23 6.98 1.21
N GLU A 132 -15.57 7.61 2.17
CA GLU A 132 -15.49 9.06 2.25
C GLU A 132 -14.72 9.65 1.07
N ASP A 133 -13.60 9.01 0.70
CA ASP A 133 -12.81 9.44 -0.44
C ASP A 133 -13.61 9.36 -1.74
N ARG A 134 -14.38 8.29 -1.92
CA ARG A 134 -15.24 8.16 -3.08
C ARG A 134 -16.30 9.25 -3.12
N ARG A 135 -16.89 9.53 -1.98
CA ARG A 135 -17.90 10.59 -1.87
C ARG A 135 -17.32 11.95 -2.24
N LEU A 136 -16.15 12.25 -1.72
CA LEU A 136 -15.47 13.51 -2.02
C LEU A 136 -15.08 13.62 -3.48
N GLU A 137 -14.65 12.51 -4.08
CA GLU A 137 -14.31 12.47 -5.50
C GLU A 137 -15.54 12.75 -6.36
N GLN A 138 -16.66 12.14 -6.02
CA GLN A 138 -17.90 12.38 -6.75
C GLN A 138 -18.34 13.83 -6.66
N LEU A 139 -18.18 14.45 -5.50
CA LEU A 139 -18.46 15.86 -5.32
C LEU A 139 -17.57 16.74 -6.19
N LYS A 140 -16.30 16.38 -6.33
CA LYS A 140 -15.36 17.13 -7.16
C LYS A 140 -15.70 17.05 -8.65
N LEU A 141 -16.28 15.95 -9.07
CA LEU A 141 -16.69 15.79 -10.46
C LEU A 141 -17.78 16.76 -10.88
N TRP A 142 -18.54 17.28 -9.93
CA TRP A 142 -19.65 18.20 -10.18
C TRP A 142 -19.27 19.67 -9.98
N GLN A 143 -18.03 19.95 -9.63
CA GLN A 143 -17.50 21.29 -9.55
C GLN A 143 -16.81 21.70 -10.88
#